data_c0e5aea1ed147f6a23e3f3ae9bbc7bef
#
_entry.id   c0e5aea1ed147f6a23e3f3ae9bbc7bef
#
_cell.length_a   1.000
_cell.length_b   1.000
_cell.length_c   1.000
_cell.angle_alpha   90.00
_cell.angle_beta   90.00
_cell.angle_gamma   90.00
#
_symmetry.space_group_name_H-M   'P 1'
#
loop_
_entity.id
_entity.type
_entity.pdbx_description
1 polymer ?
#
loop_
_entity_poly.entity_id
_entity_poly.type
_entity_poly.pdbx_seq_one_letter_code
_entity_poly.pdbx_strand_id
1 'polypeptide(L)'
;ETEMSELQDANIVKNTPESWYYSKRLMYSQLENIKNKLGFNYVLDGMIMDDLDDFRPGLKARDDFGVRSVLQEAKLYKSEVRELSHQHDLPVWNKPALCSLASRIPYGEELSFTKVNKVNEAEKFILSLGINHVRVRYHHNIARIEVTEDQLNNLLKLKDSIILHLKELGFDYVTMDLEGYRRSEEHTS
;
A
#
# COMPACT_ATOMS: atom_id res chain seq x y z
N GLU A 1 -10.58 -8.63 -14.09
CA GLU A 1 -10.33 -7.38 -13.32
C GLU A 1 -11.66 -6.72 -12.99
N THR A 2 -11.72 -6.02 -11.87
CA THR A 2 -12.87 -5.22 -11.46
C THR A 2 -12.38 -3.90 -10.87
N GLU A 3 -13.16 -2.85 -11.05
CA GLU A 3 -12.88 -1.53 -10.51
C GLU A 3 -13.66 -1.32 -9.22
N MET A 4 -13.03 -0.64 -8.27
CA MET A 4 -13.60 -0.29 -6.98
C MET A 4 -13.23 1.14 -6.63
N SER A 5 -14.22 1.95 -6.26
CA SER A 5 -14.00 3.33 -5.83
C SER A 5 -14.13 3.46 -4.31
N GLU A 6 -13.01 3.33 -3.62
CA GLU A 6 -12.93 3.50 -2.16
C GLU A 6 -13.28 4.92 -1.72
N LEU A 7 -12.96 5.93 -2.55
CA LEU A 7 -13.20 7.34 -2.24
C LEU A 7 -14.68 7.77 -2.31
N GLN A 8 -15.59 6.85 -2.61
CA GLN A 8 -17.03 7.06 -2.53
C GLN A 8 -17.63 6.62 -1.19
N ASP A 9 -16.90 5.85 -0.38
CA ASP A 9 -17.36 5.42 0.94
C ASP A 9 -16.89 6.38 2.02
N ALA A 10 -17.83 7.04 2.71
CA ALA A 10 -17.54 8.02 3.75
C ALA A 10 -16.71 7.45 4.93
N ASN A 11 -16.83 6.15 5.22
CA ASN A 11 -16.05 5.52 6.30
C ASN A 11 -14.60 5.30 5.89
N ILE A 12 -14.34 5.10 4.58
CA ILE A 12 -12.99 4.99 4.04
C ILE A 12 -12.35 6.37 3.95
N VAL A 13 -13.10 7.35 3.43
CA VAL A 13 -12.63 8.74 3.25
C VAL A 13 -12.18 9.38 4.56
N LYS A 14 -12.80 9.07 5.69
CA LYS A 14 -12.41 9.58 7.02
C LYS A 14 -10.99 9.21 7.42
N ASN A 15 -10.39 8.22 6.79
CA ASN A 15 -9.02 7.77 7.03
C ASN A 15 -8.71 7.55 8.52
N THR A 16 -9.51 6.72 9.15
CA THR A 16 -9.28 6.24 10.51
C THR A 16 -8.68 4.82 10.47
N PRO A 17 -8.14 4.29 11.57
CA PRO A 17 -7.69 2.89 11.62
C PRO A 17 -8.76 1.89 11.16
N GLU A 18 -10.03 2.17 11.44
CA GLU A 18 -11.17 1.34 10.99
C GLU A 18 -11.43 1.43 9.49
N SER A 19 -10.94 2.46 8.80
CA SER A 19 -11.12 2.63 7.36
C SER A 19 -10.59 1.43 6.57
N TRP A 20 -9.56 0.75 7.08
CA TRP A 20 -9.03 -0.48 6.48
C TRP A 20 -10.02 -1.64 6.52
N TYR A 21 -10.84 -1.74 7.56
CA TYR A 21 -11.93 -2.71 7.63
C TYR A 21 -12.97 -2.43 6.53
N TYR A 22 -13.40 -1.16 6.39
CA TYR A 22 -14.39 -0.77 5.39
C TYR A 22 -13.86 -0.96 3.96
N SER A 23 -12.59 -0.64 3.70
CA SER A 23 -11.94 -0.89 2.41
C SER A 23 -11.96 -2.39 2.05
N LYS A 24 -11.54 -3.25 2.98
CA LYS A 24 -11.57 -4.70 2.78
C LYS A 24 -12.99 -5.24 2.65
N ARG A 25 -13.93 -4.74 3.44
CA ARG A 25 -15.35 -5.11 3.35
C ARG A 25 -15.92 -4.77 1.97
N LEU A 26 -15.64 -3.59 1.45
CA LEU A 26 -16.06 -3.17 0.11
C LEU A 26 -15.49 -4.14 -0.96
N MET A 27 -14.20 -4.42 -0.89
CA MET A 27 -13.53 -5.34 -1.81
C MET A 27 -14.13 -6.76 -1.75
N TYR A 28 -14.28 -7.33 -0.55
CA TYR A 28 -14.80 -8.69 -0.40
C TYR A 28 -16.27 -8.79 -0.81
N SER A 29 -17.08 -7.75 -0.56
CA SER A 29 -18.46 -7.68 -1.04
C SER A 29 -18.55 -7.76 -2.58
N GLN A 30 -17.68 -7.05 -3.29
CA GLN A 30 -17.61 -7.14 -4.75
C GLN A 30 -17.14 -8.52 -5.22
N LEU A 31 -16.10 -9.07 -4.59
CA LEU A 31 -15.59 -10.39 -4.92
C LEU A 31 -16.62 -11.50 -4.66
N GLU A 32 -17.40 -11.36 -3.60
CA GLU A 32 -18.53 -12.28 -3.31
C GLU A 32 -19.59 -12.25 -4.41
N ASN A 33 -19.94 -11.06 -4.90
CA ASN A 33 -20.86 -10.91 -6.03
C ASN A 33 -20.31 -11.55 -7.32
N ILE A 34 -19.02 -11.35 -7.60
CA ILE A 34 -18.34 -11.96 -8.75
C ILE A 34 -18.30 -13.48 -8.61
N LYS A 35 -17.93 -13.98 -7.43
CA LYS A 35 -17.92 -15.40 -7.10
C LYS A 35 -19.25 -16.05 -7.41
N ASN A 36 -20.35 -15.45 -6.91
CA ASN A 36 -21.70 -15.97 -7.10
C ASN A 36 -22.12 -15.93 -8.58
N LYS A 37 -21.82 -14.83 -9.29
CA LYS A 37 -22.11 -14.68 -10.71
C LYS A 37 -21.39 -15.70 -11.60
N LEU A 38 -20.16 -16.03 -11.25
CA LEU A 38 -19.31 -16.96 -12.02
C LEU A 38 -19.41 -18.41 -11.53
N GLY A 39 -20.15 -18.70 -10.46
CA GLY A 39 -20.34 -20.03 -9.91
C GLY A 39 -19.12 -20.60 -9.20
N PHE A 40 -18.23 -19.75 -8.67
CA PHE A 40 -17.11 -20.22 -7.85
C PHE A 40 -17.55 -20.51 -6.42
N ASN A 41 -16.85 -21.42 -5.76
CA ASN A 41 -17.17 -21.85 -4.40
C ASN A 41 -16.58 -20.91 -3.33
N TYR A 42 -15.41 -20.32 -3.58
CA TYR A 42 -14.66 -19.56 -2.58
C TYR A 42 -14.07 -18.28 -3.18
N VAL A 43 -13.92 -17.28 -2.33
CA VAL A 43 -12.98 -16.16 -2.52
C VAL A 43 -11.72 -16.53 -1.76
N LEU A 44 -10.56 -16.35 -2.40
CA LEU A 44 -9.26 -16.61 -1.80
C LEU A 44 -8.47 -15.31 -1.70
N ASP A 45 -7.64 -15.16 -0.67
CA ASP A 45 -6.67 -14.08 -0.56
C ASP A 45 -5.24 -14.60 -0.39
N GLY A 46 -4.27 -13.70 -0.43
CA GLY A 46 -2.84 -14.02 -0.35
C GLY A 46 -2.24 -13.78 1.05
N MET A 47 -3.04 -13.82 2.12
CA MET A 47 -2.51 -13.64 3.47
C MET A 47 -1.63 -14.82 3.87
N ILE A 48 -0.58 -14.53 4.63
CA ILE A 48 0.46 -15.45 5.07
C ILE A 48 0.60 -15.44 6.59
N MET A 49 1.45 -16.29 7.17
CA MET A 49 1.63 -16.37 8.62
C MET A 49 2.13 -15.06 9.23
N ASP A 50 3.04 -14.35 8.55
CA ASP A 50 3.55 -13.05 9.01
C ASP A 50 2.46 -11.98 9.21
N ASP A 51 1.30 -12.15 8.59
CA ASP A 51 0.19 -11.21 8.68
C ASP A 51 -0.64 -11.34 9.98
N LEU A 52 -0.42 -12.42 10.75
CA LEU A 52 -1.11 -12.65 12.04
C LEU A 52 -0.53 -11.78 13.17
N ASP A 53 0.75 -11.44 13.08
CA ASP A 53 1.45 -10.67 14.12
C ASP A 53 1.29 -9.15 13.94
N ASP A 54 0.57 -8.72 12.90
CA ASP A 54 0.40 -7.33 12.52
C ASP A 54 -1.01 -6.81 12.87
N PHE A 55 -1.12 -5.53 13.26
CA PHE A 55 -2.42 -4.90 13.46
C PHE A 55 -3.13 -4.72 12.13
N ARG A 56 -4.08 -5.62 11.85
CA ARG A 56 -4.83 -5.63 10.58
C ARG A 56 -6.34 -5.64 10.78
N PRO A 57 -6.98 -4.47 10.89
CA PRO A 57 -8.44 -4.38 10.98
C PRO A 57 -9.17 -5.11 9.84
N GLY A 58 -8.53 -5.23 8.68
CA GLY A 58 -9.04 -5.96 7.52
C GLY A 58 -9.23 -7.47 7.73
N LEU A 59 -8.58 -8.08 8.74
CA LEU A 59 -8.80 -9.51 9.07
C LEU A 59 -10.25 -9.78 9.46
N LYS A 60 -10.86 -8.87 10.20
CA LYS A 60 -12.29 -8.99 10.55
C LYS A 60 -13.17 -9.04 9.31
N ALA A 61 -12.90 -8.19 8.31
CA ALA A 61 -13.67 -8.20 7.07
C ALA A 61 -13.50 -9.53 6.30
N ARG A 62 -12.29 -10.11 6.28
CA ARG A 62 -12.04 -11.44 5.72
C ARG A 62 -12.93 -12.50 6.37
N ASP A 63 -12.97 -12.51 7.70
CA ASP A 63 -13.74 -13.49 8.48
C ASP A 63 -15.25 -13.28 8.27
N ASP A 64 -15.73 -12.04 8.24
CA ASP A 64 -17.15 -11.70 7.99
C ASP A 64 -17.65 -12.23 6.63
N PHE A 65 -16.78 -12.32 5.63
CA PHE A 65 -17.09 -12.82 4.28
C PHE A 65 -16.67 -14.29 4.03
N GLY A 66 -16.11 -14.96 5.02
CA GLY A 66 -15.64 -16.35 4.87
C GLY A 66 -14.59 -16.54 3.79
N VAL A 67 -13.75 -15.52 3.56
CA VAL A 67 -12.64 -15.56 2.60
C VAL A 67 -11.55 -16.48 3.13
N ARG A 68 -11.01 -17.33 2.28
CA ARG A 68 -9.98 -18.30 2.67
C ARG A 68 -8.58 -17.79 2.33
N SER A 69 -7.70 -17.85 3.30
CA SER A 69 -6.29 -17.50 3.19
C SER A 69 -5.45 -18.77 3.05
N VAL A 70 -5.43 -19.34 1.85
CA VAL A 70 -4.88 -20.69 1.62
C VAL A 70 -3.37 -20.79 1.91
N LEU A 71 -2.61 -19.73 1.75
CA LEU A 71 -1.18 -19.70 2.12
C LEU A 71 -1.02 -19.76 3.65
N GLN A 72 -1.89 -19.07 4.39
CA GLN A 72 -1.93 -19.09 5.84
C GLN A 72 -2.42 -20.45 6.37
N GLU A 73 -3.45 -21.05 5.74
CA GLU A 73 -3.91 -22.41 6.05
C GLU A 73 -2.79 -23.43 5.86
N ALA A 74 -1.94 -23.24 4.85
CA ALA A 74 -0.73 -24.03 4.61
C ALA A 74 0.46 -23.65 5.54
N LYS A 75 0.28 -22.70 6.45
CA LYS A 75 1.29 -22.19 7.39
C LYS A 75 2.54 -21.64 6.73
N LEU A 76 2.40 -21.00 5.57
CA LEU A 76 3.52 -20.43 4.83
C LEU A 76 3.86 -19.04 5.32
N TYR A 77 5.15 -18.80 5.50
CA TYR A 77 5.76 -17.51 5.78
C TYR A 77 6.21 -16.80 4.49
N LYS A 78 6.46 -15.50 4.57
CA LYS A 78 6.83 -14.69 3.40
C LYS A 78 8.09 -15.17 2.70
N SER A 79 9.07 -15.63 3.45
CA SER A 79 10.31 -16.20 2.89
C SER A 79 10.01 -17.45 2.04
N GLU A 80 9.16 -18.35 2.55
CA GLU A 80 8.79 -19.59 1.87
C GLU A 80 7.95 -19.32 0.61
N VAL A 81 6.99 -18.38 0.70
CA VAL A 81 6.20 -17.98 -0.48
C VAL A 81 7.09 -17.38 -1.57
N ARG A 82 8.11 -16.60 -1.21
CA ARG A 82 9.09 -16.06 -2.18
C ARG A 82 9.95 -17.16 -2.79
N GLU A 83 10.42 -18.07 -1.97
CA GLU A 83 11.20 -19.24 -2.43
C GLU A 83 10.40 -20.06 -3.44
N LEU A 84 9.17 -20.46 -3.08
CA LEU A 84 8.26 -21.19 -3.98
C LEU A 84 7.97 -20.40 -5.25
N SER A 85 7.72 -19.10 -5.14
CA SER A 85 7.48 -18.24 -6.32
C SER A 85 8.70 -18.22 -7.25
N HIS A 86 9.90 -18.19 -6.69
CA HIS A 86 11.13 -18.24 -7.47
C HIS A 86 11.31 -19.63 -8.15
N GLN A 87 11.08 -20.72 -7.41
CA GLN A 87 11.13 -22.09 -7.96
C GLN A 87 10.14 -22.33 -9.10
N HIS A 88 9.00 -21.61 -9.09
CA HIS A 88 7.98 -21.66 -10.15
C HIS A 88 8.12 -20.56 -11.21
N ASP A 89 9.28 -19.89 -11.28
CA ASP A 89 9.58 -18.81 -12.24
C ASP A 89 8.54 -17.68 -12.27
N LEU A 90 7.90 -17.39 -11.13
CA LEU A 90 6.96 -16.28 -11.04
C LEU A 90 7.71 -14.95 -10.98
N PRO A 91 7.47 -14.00 -11.91
CA PRO A 91 8.24 -12.77 -12.02
C PRO A 91 8.07 -11.81 -10.83
N VAL A 92 7.19 -12.16 -9.90
CA VAL A 92 6.87 -11.34 -8.70
C VAL A 92 7.57 -11.79 -7.44
N TRP A 93 8.41 -12.83 -7.50
CA TRP A 93 9.04 -13.46 -6.32
C TRP A 93 9.83 -12.48 -5.43
N ASN A 94 10.51 -11.50 -6.01
CA ASN A 94 11.28 -10.48 -5.30
C ASN A 94 10.62 -9.10 -5.27
N LYS A 95 9.37 -9.00 -5.74
CA LYS A 95 8.67 -7.71 -5.76
C LYS A 95 8.49 -7.17 -4.35
N PRO A 96 8.74 -5.86 -4.12
CA PRO A 96 8.47 -5.23 -2.83
C PRO A 96 6.97 -5.26 -2.51
N ALA A 97 6.64 -5.25 -1.21
CA ALA A 97 5.27 -5.09 -0.78
C ALA A 97 4.76 -3.70 -1.20
N LEU A 98 3.63 -3.68 -1.90
CA LEU A 98 2.96 -2.45 -2.29
C LEU A 98 1.72 -2.32 -1.41
N CYS A 99 1.73 -1.32 -0.52
CA CYS A 99 0.54 -0.92 0.21
C CYS A 99 -0.29 0.08 -0.58
N SER A 100 -1.56 0.21 -0.18
CA SER A 100 -2.43 1.26 -0.72
C SER A 100 -1.80 2.64 -0.56
N LEU A 101 -1.94 3.50 -1.57
CA LEU A 101 -1.48 4.89 -1.50
C LEU A 101 -2.14 5.69 -0.36
N ALA A 102 -3.32 5.27 0.10
CA ALA A 102 -3.98 5.85 1.27
C ALA A 102 -3.10 5.81 2.52
N SER A 103 -2.23 4.79 2.67
CA SER A 103 -1.29 4.69 3.79
C SER A 103 -0.20 5.78 3.81
N ARG A 104 -0.11 6.62 2.79
CA ARG A 104 0.81 7.77 2.73
C ARG A 104 0.20 9.02 3.36
N ILE A 105 -1.10 8.99 3.66
CA ILE A 105 -1.85 10.11 4.23
C ILE A 105 -2.10 9.79 5.69
N PRO A 106 -1.76 10.67 6.65
CA PRO A 106 -1.90 10.42 8.07
C PRO A 106 -3.34 10.14 8.48
N TYR A 107 -3.53 9.28 9.47
CA TYR A 107 -4.86 9.07 10.05
C TYR A 107 -5.48 10.38 10.54
N GLY A 108 -6.80 10.50 10.35
CA GLY A 108 -7.55 11.70 10.69
C GLY A 108 -7.52 12.79 9.62
N GLU A 109 -6.68 12.64 8.59
CA GLU A 109 -6.73 13.49 7.41
C GLU A 109 -7.56 12.81 6.31
N GLU A 110 -8.67 13.43 5.93
CA GLU A 110 -9.58 12.88 4.91
C GLU A 110 -8.85 12.58 3.60
N LEU A 111 -9.13 11.38 3.07
CA LEU A 111 -8.67 10.96 1.76
C LEU A 111 -9.41 11.75 0.67
N SER A 112 -8.70 12.13 -0.38
CA SER A 112 -9.27 12.66 -1.60
C SER A 112 -8.49 12.19 -2.80
N PHE A 113 -9.14 12.17 -3.97
CA PHE A 113 -8.46 11.84 -5.22
C PHE A 113 -7.23 12.73 -5.45
N THR A 114 -7.36 14.03 -5.16
CA THR A 114 -6.26 14.99 -5.33
C THR A 114 -5.05 14.62 -4.46
N LYS A 115 -5.24 14.31 -3.18
CA LYS A 115 -4.14 13.94 -2.27
C LYS A 115 -3.49 12.62 -2.67
N VAL A 116 -4.31 11.59 -2.93
CA VAL A 116 -3.82 10.27 -3.34
C VAL A 116 -3.06 10.35 -4.67
N ASN A 117 -3.60 11.10 -5.65
CA ASN A 117 -2.93 11.26 -6.93
C ASN A 117 -1.63 12.07 -6.81
N LYS A 118 -1.60 13.10 -5.97
CA LYS A 118 -0.39 13.90 -5.70
C LYS A 118 0.76 13.02 -5.19
N VAL A 119 0.47 12.13 -4.24
CA VAL A 119 1.43 11.14 -3.74
C VAL A 119 1.84 10.15 -4.82
N ASN A 120 0.87 9.63 -5.58
CA ASN A 120 1.12 8.69 -6.67
C ASN A 120 2.08 9.25 -7.72
N GLU A 121 1.82 10.47 -8.18
CA GLU A 121 2.68 11.13 -9.19
C GLU A 121 4.07 11.44 -8.63
N ALA A 122 4.17 11.81 -7.35
CA ALA A 122 5.46 12.02 -6.69
C ALA A 122 6.28 10.71 -6.61
N GLU A 123 5.65 9.59 -6.15
CA GLU A 123 6.34 8.28 -6.10
C GLU A 123 6.73 7.81 -7.50
N LYS A 124 5.83 7.90 -8.50
CA LYS A 124 6.13 7.55 -9.90
C LYS A 124 7.31 8.32 -10.46
N PHE A 125 7.35 9.63 -10.24
CA PHE A 125 8.45 10.46 -10.72
C PHE A 125 9.79 10.00 -10.12
N ILE A 126 9.85 9.85 -8.79
CA ILE A 126 11.08 9.41 -8.13
C ILE A 126 11.51 8.02 -8.59
N LEU A 127 10.57 7.09 -8.76
CA LEU A 127 10.86 5.76 -9.32
C LEU A 127 11.42 5.84 -10.74
N SER A 128 10.92 6.78 -11.59
CA SER A 128 11.41 6.98 -12.95
C SER A 128 12.87 7.46 -13.02
N LEU A 129 13.36 8.07 -11.93
CA LEU A 129 14.76 8.48 -11.79
C LEU A 129 15.70 7.34 -11.36
N GLY A 130 15.19 6.11 -11.24
CA GLY A 130 15.96 4.94 -10.83
C GLY A 130 16.10 4.73 -9.32
N ILE A 131 15.38 5.50 -8.52
CA ILE A 131 15.26 5.25 -7.07
C ILE A 131 14.23 4.14 -6.86
N ASN A 132 14.65 3.05 -6.25
CA ASN A 132 13.78 1.93 -5.90
C ASN A 132 13.26 2.07 -4.46
N HIS A 133 12.11 1.49 -4.16
CA HIS A 133 11.53 1.47 -2.81
C HIS A 133 11.34 2.85 -2.18
N VAL A 134 10.69 3.75 -2.90
CA VAL A 134 10.33 5.07 -2.38
C VAL A 134 8.93 5.09 -1.78
N ARG A 135 8.75 5.88 -0.75
CA ARG A 135 7.46 6.31 -0.19
C ARG A 135 7.46 7.82 -0.04
N VAL A 136 6.40 8.46 -0.49
CA VAL A 136 6.20 9.88 -0.29
C VAL A 136 5.02 10.06 0.67
N ARG A 137 5.32 10.37 1.93
CA ARG A 137 4.30 10.64 2.96
C ARG A 137 3.78 12.05 2.79
N TYR A 138 2.46 12.16 2.83
CA TYR A 138 1.75 13.42 2.76
C TYR A 138 1.54 13.98 4.17
N HIS A 139 2.12 15.15 4.45
CA HIS A 139 1.87 15.88 5.70
C HIS A 139 1.40 17.30 5.33
N HIS A 140 0.10 17.44 4.98
CA HIS A 140 -0.47 18.67 4.44
C HIS A 140 0.28 19.15 3.18
N ASN A 141 1.14 20.17 3.34
CA ASN A 141 1.92 20.70 2.24
C ASN A 141 3.37 20.18 2.19
N ILE A 142 3.72 19.23 3.04
CA ILE A 142 5.07 18.66 3.13
C ILE A 142 5.08 17.28 2.49
N ALA A 143 6.01 17.06 1.56
CA ALA A 143 6.38 15.73 1.09
C ALA A 143 7.53 15.22 1.95
N ARG A 144 7.33 14.13 2.72
CA ARG A 144 8.39 13.41 3.42
C ARG A 144 8.75 12.17 2.60
N ILE A 145 9.95 12.16 2.05
CA ILE A 145 10.45 11.08 1.19
C ILE A 145 11.20 10.06 2.02
N GLU A 146 10.77 8.82 1.96
CA GLU A 146 11.41 7.66 2.58
C GLU A 146 11.99 6.78 1.47
N VAL A 147 13.27 6.45 1.58
CA VAL A 147 13.98 5.49 0.71
C VAL A 147 14.81 4.56 1.58
N THR A 148 15.25 3.45 1.04
CA THR A 148 16.18 2.57 1.74
C THR A 148 17.54 3.26 1.96
N GLU A 149 18.27 2.87 2.99
CA GLU A 149 19.52 3.51 3.40
C GLU A 149 20.54 3.61 2.25
N ASP A 150 20.64 2.56 1.44
CA ASP A 150 21.52 2.53 0.25
C ASP A 150 21.12 3.55 -0.83
N GLN A 151 19.87 4.04 -0.84
CA GLN A 151 19.36 5.00 -1.81
C GLN A 151 19.44 6.46 -1.36
N LEU A 152 19.73 6.74 -0.08
CA LEU A 152 19.79 8.11 0.46
C LEU A 152 20.74 9.01 -0.32
N ASN A 153 21.94 8.53 -0.62
CA ASN A 153 22.91 9.29 -1.39
C ASN A 153 22.48 9.56 -2.84
N ASN A 154 21.76 8.62 -3.45
CA ASN A 154 21.22 8.78 -4.81
C ASN A 154 20.10 9.80 -4.81
N LEU A 155 19.21 9.77 -3.80
CA LEU A 155 18.15 10.75 -3.63
C LEU A 155 18.72 12.17 -3.53
N LEU A 156 19.77 12.37 -2.74
CA LEU A 156 20.45 13.66 -2.58
C LEU A 156 21.08 14.18 -3.89
N LYS A 157 21.65 13.30 -4.71
CA LYS A 157 22.19 13.69 -6.03
C LYS A 157 21.11 14.20 -6.99
N LEU A 158 19.88 13.70 -6.84
CA LEU A 158 18.73 14.02 -7.69
C LEU A 158 17.82 15.10 -7.11
N LYS A 159 18.22 15.69 -5.97
CA LYS A 159 17.38 16.61 -5.18
C LYS A 159 16.76 17.75 -5.98
N ASP A 160 17.51 18.38 -6.88
CA ASP A 160 17.02 19.55 -7.60
C ASP A 160 15.85 19.21 -8.53
N SER A 161 15.94 18.12 -9.25
CA SER A 161 14.85 17.61 -10.10
C SER A 161 13.64 17.17 -9.27
N ILE A 162 13.88 16.52 -8.14
CA ILE A 162 12.82 16.07 -7.24
C ILE A 162 12.09 17.25 -6.61
N ILE A 163 12.82 18.24 -6.09
CA ILE A 163 12.23 19.45 -5.50
C ILE A 163 11.38 20.18 -6.52
N LEU A 164 11.91 20.40 -7.74
CA LEU A 164 11.18 21.09 -8.79
C LEU A 164 9.85 20.39 -9.08
N HIS A 165 9.89 19.10 -9.38
CA HIS A 165 8.68 18.33 -9.74
C HIS A 165 7.66 18.24 -8.58
N LEU A 166 8.10 17.98 -7.36
CA LEU A 166 7.19 17.89 -6.23
C LEU A 166 6.54 19.25 -5.88
N LYS A 167 7.26 20.36 -6.11
CA LYS A 167 6.67 21.70 -5.99
C LYS A 167 5.64 21.99 -7.08
N GLU A 168 5.86 21.52 -8.31
CA GLU A 168 4.86 21.59 -9.39
C GLU A 168 3.60 20.79 -9.05
N LEU A 169 3.74 19.67 -8.33
CA LEU A 169 2.61 18.92 -7.78
C LEU A 169 1.91 19.65 -6.63
N GLY A 170 2.44 20.77 -6.14
CA GLY A 170 1.86 21.64 -5.11
C GLY A 170 2.26 21.27 -3.69
N PHE A 171 3.43 20.67 -3.48
CA PHE A 171 4.05 20.61 -2.15
C PHE A 171 4.85 21.91 -1.89
N ASP A 172 4.70 22.48 -0.70
CA ASP A 172 5.48 23.67 -0.31
C ASP A 172 6.88 23.29 0.17
N TYR A 173 7.00 22.13 0.80
CA TYR A 173 8.26 21.62 1.33
C TYR A 173 8.49 20.18 0.88
N VAL A 174 9.73 19.89 0.52
CA VAL A 174 10.20 18.56 0.18
C VAL A 174 11.28 18.18 1.17
N THR A 175 11.07 17.13 1.93
CA THR A 175 11.95 16.66 3.00
C THR A 175 12.34 15.21 2.78
N MET A 176 13.44 14.81 3.36
CA MET A 176 13.92 13.44 3.40
C MET A 176 13.82 12.92 4.83
N ASP A 177 13.29 11.71 5.00
CA ASP A 177 13.32 11.05 6.29
C ASP A 177 14.74 10.48 6.53
N LEU A 178 15.39 10.91 7.61
CA LEU A 178 16.74 10.45 7.95
C LEU A 178 16.79 9.01 8.46
N GLU A 179 15.68 8.48 8.96
CA GLU A 179 15.58 7.09 9.39
C GLU A 179 15.30 6.15 8.20
N GLY A 180 14.97 6.74 7.05
CA GLY A 180 14.70 6.00 5.82
C GLY A 180 13.39 5.20 5.85
N TYR A 181 13.24 4.28 4.90
CA TYR A 181 12.06 3.44 4.78
C TYR A 181 12.01 2.37 5.89
N ARG A 182 10.93 2.38 6.68
CA ARG A 182 10.64 1.38 7.71
C ARG A 182 9.32 0.67 7.42
N ARG A 183 9.36 -0.65 7.39
CA ARG A 183 8.19 -1.48 7.11
C ARG A 183 7.08 -1.30 8.15
N SER A 184 7.42 -1.01 9.41
CA SER A 184 6.48 -0.86 10.52
C SER A 184 5.63 0.41 10.46
N GLU A 185 6.00 1.42 9.68
CA GLU A 185 5.23 2.67 9.55
C GLU A 185 4.08 2.62 8.54
N GLU A 186 3.89 1.50 7.87
CA GLU A 186 2.79 1.37 6.91
C GLU A 186 1.41 1.45 7.57
N HIS A 187 1.34 1.34 8.90
CA HIS A 187 0.09 1.31 9.67
C HIS A 187 0.02 2.29 10.86
N THR A 188 1.03 3.13 11.08
CA THR A 188 1.15 3.97 12.28
C THR A 188 1.27 5.47 12.04
N SER A 189 1.14 5.92 10.81
CA SER A 189 1.21 7.38 10.51
C SER A 189 -0.13 8.05 10.57
#